data_3ce672b7c7cdbc168b1bbc32e2e0a1aa
#
_entry.id   3ce672b7c7cdbc168b1bbc32e2e0a1aa
#
_cell.length_a   1.000
_cell.length_b   1.000
_cell.length_c   1.000
_cell.angle_alpha   90.00
_cell.angle_beta   90.00
_cell.angle_gamma   90.00
#
_symmetry.space_group_name_H-M   'P 1'
#
loop_
_entity.id
_entity.type
_entity.pdbx_description
1 polymer ?
#
loop_
_entity_poly.entity_id
_entity_poly.type
_entity_poly.pdbx_seq_one_letter_code
_entity_poly.pdbx_strand_id
1 'polypeptide(L)'
;MAQAPDGSGTAPVKITNSATSVTSGLGVTHKLVSAAIAFGNVLRGTFGPNGLDKMLYKTNGEAAVTNDGAKIVAELLVKHPAAKAFVSLAESQENACGDGVTGCIILASELMSEAGRLLDRGLHPLILVKGYQMALSEVMKVIDSRSKAVSNKLVQVSRTALVGRSTEGAMEHLAGIISDAVNLIPDSDFERVRMVKSGEGTPESSKLIKGIIIQKGLALERMPRKLSASKVLVLSCPIELENTKVSSEIEISTPEQYEAFIDAEEKQIQSLIDKVKQSGAQVVFSAEAIDQRALHSFADSGIFALGGIERPIAEDVAMACGAKLCDHLDDSSNSLGQISSLTHKRLENTDGVDERIILEVGEEAGIVTI
;
A
#
# COMPACT_ATOMS: atom_id res chain seq x y z
N MET A 1 -68.26 39.46 29.11
CA MET A 1 -67.01 39.61 28.37
C MET A 1 -66.23 38.27 28.47
N ALA A 2 -66.28 37.50 27.41
CA ALA A 2 -65.61 36.20 27.32
C ALA A 2 -64.24 36.41 26.67
N GLN A 3 -63.17 36.05 27.39
CA GLN A 3 -61.81 36.00 26.89
C GLN A 3 -61.69 34.79 25.95
N ALA A 4 -61.20 35.01 24.72
CA ALA A 4 -60.83 33.96 23.78
C ALA A 4 -59.54 33.24 24.27
N PRO A 5 -59.41 31.90 24.07
CA PRO A 5 -58.19 31.19 24.44
C PRO A 5 -57.08 31.48 23.44
N ASP A 6 -55.95 31.86 23.95
CA ASP A 6 -54.69 32.09 23.23
C ASP A 6 -54.24 30.83 22.47
N GLY A 7 -53.82 31.10 21.23
CA GLY A 7 -53.40 30.09 20.29
C GLY A 7 -52.30 29.18 20.80
N SER A 8 -52.47 27.89 20.59
CA SER A 8 -51.47 26.86 20.71
C SER A 8 -50.30 27.12 19.77
N GLY A 9 -49.29 27.79 20.29
CA GLY A 9 -47.97 27.82 19.64
C GLY A 9 -47.38 26.42 19.62
N THR A 10 -47.49 25.75 18.50
CA THR A 10 -46.74 24.51 18.26
C THR A 10 -45.25 24.82 18.41
N ALA A 11 -44.60 24.27 19.45
CA ALA A 11 -43.19 24.40 19.62
C ALA A 11 -42.47 23.92 18.33
N PRO A 12 -41.47 24.66 17.83
CA PRO A 12 -40.77 24.28 16.61
C PRO A 12 -40.23 22.88 16.74
N VAL A 13 -40.58 21.99 15.81
CA VAL A 13 -40.11 20.61 15.78
C VAL A 13 -38.59 20.64 15.63
N LYS A 14 -37.90 20.17 16.62
CA LYS A 14 -36.42 20.08 16.64
C LYS A 14 -36.00 18.90 15.75
N ILE A 15 -35.63 19.17 14.51
CA ILE A 15 -35.27 18.16 13.49
C ILE A 15 -33.82 17.67 13.69
N THR A 16 -33.01 18.40 14.48
CA THR A 16 -31.58 18.08 14.68
C THR A 16 -31.31 17.65 16.12
N ASN A 17 -30.37 16.69 16.28
CA ASN A 17 -29.86 16.27 17.59
C ASN A 17 -29.16 17.46 18.29
N SER A 18 -29.18 17.49 19.62
CA SER A 18 -28.56 18.54 20.46
C SER A 18 -27.04 18.67 20.23
N ALA A 19 -26.39 17.61 19.71
CA ALA A 19 -24.97 17.60 19.33
C ALA A 19 -24.71 18.22 17.95
N THR A 20 -25.75 18.54 17.15
CA THR A 20 -25.59 19.10 15.81
C THR A 20 -25.53 20.61 15.88
N SER A 21 -24.39 21.19 15.47
CA SER A 21 -24.24 22.64 15.28
C SER A 21 -24.54 23.03 13.84
N VAL A 22 -25.51 23.93 13.65
CA VAL A 22 -25.84 24.46 12.33
C VAL A 22 -25.28 25.87 12.20
N THR A 23 -24.53 26.14 11.12
CA THR A 23 -24.05 27.47 10.78
C THR A 23 -24.65 27.85 9.41
N SER A 24 -25.15 29.07 9.26
CA SER A 24 -25.77 29.54 8.02
C SER A 24 -25.28 30.94 7.65
N GLY A 25 -25.51 31.34 6.39
CA GLY A 25 -25.16 32.66 5.87
C GLY A 25 -23.65 32.91 5.76
N LEU A 26 -23.23 34.16 5.87
CA LEU A 26 -21.82 34.60 5.77
C LEU A 26 -20.91 33.91 6.80
N GLY A 27 -21.45 33.51 7.95
CA GLY A 27 -20.67 32.78 8.97
C GLY A 27 -20.12 31.43 8.48
N VAL A 28 -20.74 30.79 7.49
CA VAL A 28 -20.23 29.57 6.86
C VAL A 28 -18.95 29.86 6.09
N THR A 29 -18.98 30.91 5.23
CA THR A 29 -17.85 31.31 4.40
C THR A 29 -16.64 31.65 5.25
N HIS A 30 -16.82 32.46 6.30
CA HIS A 30 -15.71 32.82 7.21
C HIS A 30 -15.12 31.59 7.89
N LYS A 31 -15.93 30.62 8.32
CA LYS A 31 -15.44 29.39 8.94
C LYS A 31 -14.66 28.51 7.93
N LEU A 32 -15.13 28.42 6.68
CA LEU A 32 -14.45 27.66 5.62
C LEU A 32 -13.08 28.28 5.31
N VAL A 33 -13.03 29.60 5.12
CA VAL A 33 -11.78 30.34 4.85
C VAL A 33 -10.82 30.22 6.04
N SER A 34 -11.31 30.42 7.26
CA SER A 34 -10.47 30.29 8.47
C SER A 34 -9.89 28.88 8.65
N ALA A 35 -10.68 27.85 8.35
CA ALA A 35 -10.19 26.46 8.40
C ALA A 35 -9.11 26.21 7.33
N ALA A 36 -9.29 26.73 6.10
CA ALA A 36 -8.31 26.63 5.04
C ALA A 36 -6.98 27.33 5.40
N ILE A 37 -7.05 28.54 5.91
CA ILE A 37 -5.87 29.30 6.38
C ILE A 37 -5.14 28.58 7.50
N ALA A 38 -5.89 28.00 8.46
CA ALA A 38 -5.29 27.24 9.55
C ALA A 38 -4.49 26.03 9.03
N PHE A 39 -5.02 25.28 8.04
CA PHE A 39 -4.29 24.17 7.39
C PHE A 39 -3.02 24.65 6.71
N GLY A 40 -3.10 25.71 5.89
CA GLY A 40 -1.93 26.27 5.24
C GLY A 40 -0.85 26.70 6.24
N ASN A 41 -1.23 27.34 7.34
CA ASN A 41 -0.30 27.78 8.38
C ASN A 41 0.36 26.62 9.12
N VAL A 42 -0.33 25.50 9.31
CA VAL A 42 0.27 24.28 9.90
C VAL A 42 1.40 23.76 9.02
N LEU A 43 1.25 23.79 7.70
CA LEU A 43 2.23 23.19 6.77
C LEU A 43 3.26 24.18 6.24
N ARG A 44 3.03 25.49 6.33
CA ARG A 44 3.90 26.51 5.73
C ARG A 44 5.36 26.42 6.20
N GLY A 45 5.58 26.10 7.48
CA GLY A 45 6.93 26.00 8.03
C GLY A 45 7.71 24.74 7.60
N THR A 46 7.04 23.76 7.00
CA THR A 46 7.67 22.51 6.51
C THR A 46 7.94 22.53 5.00
N PHE A 47 7.58 23.63 4.32
CA PHE A 47 7.66 23.73 2.88
C PHE A 47 9.04 24.13 2.39
N GLY A 48 9.51 23.41 1.36
CA GLY A 48 10.75 23.72 0.65
C GLY A 48 12.00 23.06 1.26
N PRO A 49 13.18 23.29 0.63
CA PRO A 49 14.42 22.59 1.01
C PRO A 49 14.94 22.97 2.41
N ASN A 50 14.51 24.11 2.94
CA ASN A 50 14.83 24.57 4.30
C ASN A 50 13.63 24.41 5.24
N GLY A 51 12.66 23.55 4.91
CA GLY A 51 11.51 23.28 5.75
C GLY A 51 11.92 22.64 7.07
N LEU A 52 11.29 23.10 8.15
CA LEU A 52 11.54 22.60 9.51
C LEU A 52 10.63 21.42 9.81
N ASP A 53 11.16 20.44 10.53
CA ASP A 53 10.37 19.32 11.02
C ASP A 53 9.33 19.77 12.05
N LYS A 54 8.21 19.05 12.10
CA LYS A 54 7.18 19.19 13.12
C LYS A 54 7.15 17.97 14.01
N MET A 55 7.03 18.21 15.31
CA MET A 55 6.75 17.16 16.27
C MET A 55 5.24 17.02 16.42
N LEU A 56 4.74 15.82 16.12
CA LEU A 56 3.36 15.42 16.29
C LEU A 56 3.24 14.58 17.56
N TYR A 57 2.35 14.98 18.47
CA TYR A 57 2.11 14.26 19.71
C TYR A 57 0.76 13.53 19.62
N LYS A 58 0.80 12.21 19.68
CA LYS A 58 -0.40 11.38 19.64
C LYS A 58 -1.02 11.23 21.03
N THR A 59 -2.31 10.95 21.06
CA THR A 59 -3.06 10.72 22.31
C THR A 59 -2.59 9.49 23.10
N ASN A 60 -1.93 8.55 22.45
CA ASN A 60 -1.32 7.35 23.04
C ASN A 60 0.09 7.60 23.64
N GLY A 61 0.59 8.83 23.58
CA GLY A 61 1.91 9.21 24.09
C GLY A 61 3.06 9.05 23.09
N GLU A 62 2.81 8.54 21.90
CA GLU A 62 3.80 8.48 20.84
C GLU A 62 4.08 9.87 20.25
N ALA A 63 5.35 10.14 19.96
CA ALA A 63 5.78 11.34 19.27
C ALA A 63 6.35 10.96 17.89
N ALA A 64 5.92 11.66 16.84
CA ALA A 64 6.50 11.54 15.51
C ALA A 64 7.09 12.89 15.08
N VAL A 65 8.32 12.88 14.58
CA VAL A 65 8.97 14.07 14.00
C VAL A 65 9.02 13.91 12.51
N THR A 66 8.46 14.86 11.77
CA THR A 66 8.39 14.80 10.30
C THR A 66 8.17 16.18 9.69
N ASN A 67 8.64 16.37 8.46
CA ASN A 67 8.30 17.51 7.60
C ASN A 67 7.39 17.10 6.44
N ASP A 68 6.99 15.84 6.39
CA ASP A 68 6.11 15.32 5.35
C ASP A 68 4.67 15.81 5.53
N GLY A 69 4.18 16.56 4.55
CA GLY A 69 2.83 17.12 4.58
C GLY A 69 1.72 16.09 4.60
N ALA A 70 1.86 14.98 3.87
CA ALA A 70 0.88 13.92 3.85
C ALA A 70 0.74 13.27 5.23
N LYS A 71 1.88 12.93 5.84
CA LYS A 71 1.91 12.34 7.19
C LYS A 71 1.39 13.30 8.26
N ILE A 72 1.75 14.59 8.17
CA ILE A 72 1.24 15.60 9.11
C ILE A 72 -0.28 15.68 9.02
N VAL A 73 -0.85 15.76 7.80
CA VAL A 73 -2.29 15.90 7.59
C VAL A 73 -3.05 14.64 8.01
N ALA A 74 -2.50 13.44 7.74
CA ALA A 74 -3.11 12.17 8.13
C ALA A 74 -3.23 11.99 9.66
N GLU A 75 -2.28 12.53 10.42
CA GLU A 75 -2.28 12.44 11.89
C GLU A 75 -3.15 13.53 12.55
N LEU A 76 -3.62 14.54 11.81
CA LEU A 76 -4.48 15.58 12.37
C LEU A 76 -5.90 15.07 12.64
N LEU A 77 -6.32 15.17 13.90
CA LEU A 77 -7.69 14.86 14.32
C LEU A 77 -8.65 15.98 13.91
N VAL A 78 -9.24 15.86 12.73
CA VAL A 78 -10.04 16.91 12.10
C VAL A 78 -11.53 16.66 12.28
N LYS A 79 -12.25 17.62 12.90
CA LYS A 79 -13.71 17.57 13.09
C LYS A 79 -14.48 18.44 12.09
N HIS A 80 -13.89 19.54 11.61
CA HIS A 80 -14.58 20.51 10.77
C HIS A 80 -14.72 20.00 9.32
N PRO A 81 -15.91 20.11 8.66
CA PRO A 81 -16.11 19.61 7.30
C PRO A 81 -15.13 20.19 6.26
N ALA A 82 -14.85 21.50 6.31
CA ALA A 82 -13.87 22.11 5.42
C ALA A 82 -12.48 21.51 5.60
N ALA A 83 -12.08 21.27 6.83
CA ALA A 83 -10.81 20.67 7.13
C ALA A 83 -10.71 19.21 6.62
N LYS A 84 -11.82 18.45 6.64
CA LYS A 84 -11.88 17.11 6.01
C LYS A 84 -11.66 17.18 4.50
N ALA A 85 -12.13 18.24 3.82
CA ALA A 85 -11.86 18.42 2.39
C ALA A 85 -10.35 18.62 2.11
N PHE A 86 -9.62 19.31 3.00
CA PHE A 86 -8.16 19.42 2.91
C PHE A 86 -7.44 18.09 3.17
N VAL A 87 -7.94 17.26 4.07
CA VAL A 87 -7.41 15.89 4.28
C VAL A 87 -7.60 15.06 3.01
N SER A 88 -8.81 15.08 2.44
CA SER A 88 -9.08 14.36 1.18
C SER A 88 -8.26 14.90 0.00
N LEU A 89 -7.99 16.21 -0.05
CA LEU A 89 -7.09 16.80 -1.05
C LEU A 89 -5.65 16.28 -0.88
N ALA A 90 -5.16 16.20 0.37
CA ALA A 90 -3.84 15.65 0.67
C ALA A 90 -3.72 14.18 0.26
N GLU A 91 -4.71 13.35 0.61
CA GLU A 91 -4.78 11.93 0.22
C GLU A 91 -4.83 11.75 -1.29
N SER A 92 -5.62 12.57 -1.98
CA SER A 92 -5.71 12.52 -3.45
C SER A 92 -4.38 12.86 -4.12
N GLN A 93 -3.68 13.88 -3.63
CA GLN A 93 -2.36 14.28 -4.15
C GLN A 93 -1.31 13.20 -3.87
N GLU A 94 -1.31 12.63 -2.66
CA GLU A 94 -0.39 11.56 -2.28
C GLU A 94 -0.59 10.33 -3.15
N ASN A 95 -1.83 9.87 -3.31
CA ASN A 95 -2.16 8.69 -4.12
C ASN A 95 -1.85 8.90 -5.62
N ALA A 96 -2.00 10.11 -6.13
CA ALA A 96 -1.76 10.40 -7.54
C ALA A 96 -0.28 10.61 -7.88
N CYS A 97 0.50 11.23 -6.99
CA CYS A 97 1.84 11.70 -7.30
C CYS A 97 2.91 11.26 -6.29
N GLY A 98 2.54 10.84 -5.08
CA GLY A 98 3.47 10.49 -4.00
C GLY A 98 4.31 11.67 -3.49
N ASP A 99 4.06 12.89 -3.96
CA ASP A 99 4.80 14.08 -3.56
C ASP A 99 3.98 15.36 -3.82
N GLY A 100 4.46 16.49 -3.28
CA GLY A 100 3.86 17.81 -3.51
C GLY A 100 2.66 18.12 -2.62
N VAL A 101 2.29 17.29 -1.66
CA VAL A 101 1.14 17.49 -0.76
C VAL A 101 1.22 18.82 -0.01
N THR A 102 2.38 19.15 0.57
CA THR A 102 2.60 20.41 1.28
C THR A 102 2.31 21.62 0.40
N GLY A 103 2.86 21.62 -0.84
CA GLY A 103 2.64 22.70 -1.83
C GLY A 103 1.18 22.80 -2.25
N CYS A 104 0.53 21.67 -2.49
CA CYS A 104 -0.87 21.60 -2.88
C CYS A 104 -1.79 22.22 -1.80
N ILE A 105 -1.59 21.84 -0.54
CA ILE A 105 -2.37 22.38 0.59
C ILE A 105 -2.13 23.88 0.80
N ILE A 106 -0.88 24.33 0.70
CA ILE A 106 -0.55 25.77 0.83
C ILE A 106 -1.22 26.56 -0.30
N LEU A 107 -1.12 26.09 -1.56
CA LEU A 107 -1.76 26.74 -2.71
C LEU A 107 -3.28 26.82 -2.52
N ALA A 108 -3.92 25.72 -2.12
CA ALA A 108 -5.36 25.68 -1.84
C ALA A 108 -5.74 26.67 -0.71
N SER A 109 -4.92 26.76 0.34
CA SER A 109 -5.11 27.70 1.44
C SER A 109 -5.02 29.14 0.98
N GLU A 110 -4.04 29.50 0.14
CA GLU A 110 -3.90 30.86 -0.41
C GLU A 110 -5.07 31.21 -1.35
N LEU A 111 -5.48 30.31 -2.21
CA LEU A 111 -6.65 30.51 -3.06
C LEU A 111 -7.92 30.75 -2.25
N MET A 112 -8.11 30.00 -1.15
CA MET A 112 -9.24 30.19 -0.24
C MET A 112 -9.13 31.51 0.53
N SER A 113 -7.94 31.93 0.95
CA SER A 113 -7.70 33.21 1.61
C SER A 113 -8.08 34.38 0.69
N GLU A 114 -7.61 34.37 -0.56
CA GLU A 114 -7.95 35.39 -1.54
C GLU A 114 -9.44 35.36 -1.91
N ALA A 115 -10.05 34.18 -2.00
CA ALA A 115 -11.49 34.06 -2.20
C ALA A 115 -12.26 34.73 -1.05
N GLY A 116 -11.85 34.50 0.21
CA GLY A 116 -12.45 35.16 1.37
C GLY A 116 -12.38 36.70 1.25
N ARG A 117 -11.21 37.25 0.92
CA ARG A 117 -11.03 38.70 0.72
C ARG A 117 -11.93 39.26 -0.37
N LEU A 118 -12.15 38.54 -1.46
CA LEU A 118 -13.02 38.97 -2.56
C LEU A 118 -14.51 38.86 -2.18
N LEU A 119 -14.91 37.82 -1.46
CA LEU A 119 -16.26 37.68 -0.93
C LEU A 119 -16.62 38.78 0.05
N ASP A 120 -15.69 39.21 0.92
CA ASP A 120 -15.89 40.32 1.85
C ASP A 120 -16.07 41.68 1.11
N ARG A 121 -15.53 41.79 -0.11
CA ARG A 121 -15.78 42.91 -1.00
C ARG A 121 -17.09 42.87 -1.77
N GLY A 122 -17.90 41.81 -1.53
CA GLY A 122 -19.21 41.65 -2.14
C GLY A 122 -19.23 40.87 -3.46
N LEU A 123 -18.11 40.23 -3.86
CA LEU A 123 -18.10 39.40 -5.06
C LEU A 123 -18.93 38.13 -4.83
N HIS A 124 -19.74 37.75 -5.81
CA HIS A 124 -20.60 36.58 -5.68
C HIS A 124 -19.78 35.28 -5.80
N PRO A 125 -20.01 34.25 -4.96
CA PRO A 125 -19.24 33.00 -4.97
C PRO A 125 -19.18 32.31 -6.33
N LEU A 126 -20.28 32.28 -7.09
CA LEU A 126 -20.31 31.67 -8.42
C LEU A 126 -19.41 32.34 -9.43
N ILE A 127 -19.18 33.67 -9.31
CA ILE A 127 -18.27 34.41 -10.16
C ILE A 127 -16.82 34.00 -9.84
N LEU A 128 -16.49 33.83 -8.57
CA LEU A 128 -15.18 33.33 -8.13
C LEU A 128 -14.88 31.93 -8.67
N VAL A 129 -15.83 31.01 -8.53
CA VAL A 129 -15.71 29.65 -9.05
C VAL A 129 -15.46 29.66 -10.55
N LYS A 130 -16.23 30.45 -11.31
CA LYS A 130 -16.03 30.60 -12.75
C LYS A 130 -14.64 31.19 -13.08
N GLY A 131 -14.19 32.19 -12.31
CA GLY A 131 -12.86 32.77 -12.46
C GLY A 131 -11.74 31.75 -12.23
N TYR A 132 -11.84 30.92 -11.19
CA TYR A 132 -10.87 29.85 -10.92
C TYR A 132 -10.87 28.78 -12.01
N GLN A 133 -12.04 28.40 -12.55
CA GLN A 133 -12.12 27.44 -13.67
C GLN A 133 -11.45 27.99 -14.94
N MET A 134 -11.66 29.26 -15.24
CA MET A 134 -10.98 29.91 -16.37
C MET A 134 -9.46 29.97 -16.15
N ALA A 135 -9.03 30.36 -14.97
CA ALA A 135 -7.62 30.39 -14.60
C ALA A 135 -6.97 28.99 -14.70
N LEU A 136 -7.64 27.95 -14.24
CA LEU A 136 -7.17 26.58 -14.36
C LEU A 136 -6.92 26.19 -15.82
N SER A 137 -7.86 26.50 -16.72
CA SER A 137 -7.70 26.19 -18.15
C SER A 137 -6.47 26.87 -18.77
N GLU A 138 -6.18 28.10 -18.38
CA GLU A 138 -5.01 28.82 -18.88
C GLU A 138 -3.70 28.32 -18.23
N VAL A 139 -3.73 28.02 -16.93
CA VAL A 139 -2.56 27.49 -16.22
C VAL A 139 -2.16 26.13 -16.81
N MET A 140 -3.12 25.25 -17.13
CA MET A 140 -2.83 23.96 -17.76
C MET A 140 -2.09 24.13 -19.09
N LYS A 141 -2.51 25.04 -19.95
CA LYS A 141 -1.80 25.34 -21.21
C LYS A 141 -0.36 25.82 -20.98
N VAL A 142 -0.16 26.63 -19.94
CA VAL A 142 1.18 27.13 -19.58
C VAL A 142 2.05 25.99 -19.06
N ILE A 143 1.51 25.11 -18.23
CA ILE A 143 2.21 23.92 -17.73
C ILE A 143 2.64 23.04 -18.90
N ASP A 144 1.73 22.69 -19.80
CA ASP A 144 2.02 21.86 -20.97
C ASP A 144 3.14 22.48 -21.85
N SER A 145 3.08 23.78 -22.06
CA SER A 145 4.09 24.50 -22.87
C SER A 145 5.47 24.57 -22.19
N ARG A 146 5.53 24.48 -20.87
CA ARG A 146 6.77 24.59 -20.09
C ARG A 146 7.31 23.25 -19.61
N SER A 147 6.50 22.22 -19.66
CA SER A 147 6.90 20.86 -19.29
C SER A 147 8.03 20.36 -20.18
N LYS A 148 8.99 19.68 -19.58
CA LYS A 148 10.13 19.07 -20.28
C LYS A 148 10.13 17.57 -20.00
N ALA A 149 10.50 16.79 -21.02
CA ALA A 149 10.66 15.35 -20.86
C ALA A 149 11.71 15.04 -19.79
N VAL A 150 11.42 14.07 -18.93
CA VAL A 150 12.31 13.67 -17.82
C VAL A 150 13.56 12.99 -18.35
N SER A 151 13.44 12.13 -19.38
CA SER A 151 14.48 11.38 -20.10
C SER A 151 15.73 11.01 -19.28
N ASN A 152 16.70 11.90 -19.18
CA ASN A 152 17.97 11.62 -18.46
C ASN A 152 18.05 12.35 -17.10
N LYS A 153 16.93 12.74 -16.50
CA LYS A 153 16.90 13.55 -15.28
C LYS A 153 16.25 12.88 -14.08
N LEU A 154 15.96 11.59 -14.18
CA LEU A 154 15.33 10.83 -13.08
C LEU A 154 16.11 10.95 -11.77
N VAL A 155 17.43 10.80 -11.81
CA VAL A 155 18.29 10.99 -10.61
C VAL A 155 18.12 12.38 -10.01
N GLN A 156 18.06 13.45 -10.86
CA GLN A 156 17.88 14.82 -10.38
C GLN A 156 16.52 15.06 -9.77
N VAL A 157 15.47 14.47 -10.33
CA VAL A 157 14.10 14.53 -9.79
C VAL A 157 14.05 13.80 -8.44
N SER A 158 14.62 12.59 -8.36
CA SER A 158 14.70 11.82 -7.12
C SER A 158 15.47 12.56 -6.03
N ARG A 159 16.60 13.20 -6.38
CA ARG A 159 17.35 14.07 -5.45
C ARG A 159 16.49 15.22 -4.92
N THR A 160 15.75 15.88 -5.79
CA THR A 160 14.89 17.00 -5.40
C THR A 160 13.81 16.55 -4.40
N ALA A 161 13.25 15.36 -4.58
CA ALA A 161 12.26 14.79 -3.66
C ALA A 161 12.87 14.38 -2.29
N LEU A 162 14.16 14.07 -2.25
CA LEU A 162 14.88 13.66 -1.02
C LEU A 162 15.50 14.83 -0.24
N VAL A 163 15.65 16.01 -0.85
CA VAL A 163 16.24 17.19 -0.20
C VAL A 163 15.43 17.61 1.01
N GLY A 164 16.11 17.92 2.11
CA GLY A 164 15.49 18.35 3.38
C GLY A 164 14.80 17.24 4.15
N ARG A 165 15.01 15.98 3.78
CA ARG A 165 14.48 14.82 4.49
C ARG A 165 15.56 14.18 5.38
N SER A 166 15.14 13.36 6.36
CA SER A 166 16.07 12.63 7.26
C SER A 166 17.08 11.72 6.55
N THR A 167 16.82 11.41 5.28
CA THR A 167 17.67 10.58 4.42
C THR A 167 18.68 11.37 3.58
N GLU A 168 18.87 12.68 3.85
CA GLU A 168 19.73 13.54 3.04
C GLU A 168 21.21 13.04 2.98
N GLY A 169 21.71 12.42 4.05
CA GLY A 169 23.04 11.80 4.06
C GLY A 169 23.23 10.70 3.01
N ALA A 170 22.18 9.95 2.69
CA ALA A 170 22.17 8.88 1.69
C ALA A 170 21.57 9.30 0.34
N MET A 171 21.31 10.58 0.14
CA MET A 171 20.52 11.11 -0.98
C MET A 171 21.03 10.66 -2.36
N GLU A 172 22.34 10.72 -2.60
CA GLU A 172 22.93 10.31 -3.89
C GLU A 172 22.70 8.83 -4.18
N HIS A 173 22.93 8.00 -3.17
CA HIS A 173 22.74 6.56 -3.26
C HIS A 173 21.27 6.18 -3.49
N LEU A 174 20.38 6.75 -2.70
CA LEU A 174 18.93 6.49 -2.83
C LEU A 174 18.37 7.02 -4.15
N ALA A 175 18.82 8.20 -4.62
CA ALA A 175 18.40 8.74 -5.90
C ALA A 175 18.83 7.83 -7.07
N GLY A 176 20.01 7.21 -6.98
CA GLY A 176 20.44 6.20 -7.94
C GLY A 176 19.53 4.97 -7.93
N ILE A 177 19.29 4.40 -6.76
CA ILE A 177 18.41 3.22 -6.59
C ILE A 177 16.98 3.49 -7.11
N ILE A 178 16.40 4.64 -6.77
CA ILE A 178 15.07 5.03 -7.24
C ILE A 178 15.03 5.17 -8.76
N SER A 179 16.05 5.81 -9.34
CA SER A 179 16.15 5.94 -10.80
C SER A 179 16.24 4.59 -11.49
N ASP A 180 17.05 3.68 -10.95
CA ASP A 180 17.21 2.33 -11.47
C ASP A 180 15.91 1.53 -11.33
N ALA A 181 15.22 1.64 -10.19
CA ALA A 181 13.92 1.00 -9.96
C ALA A 181 12.89 1.45 -11.01
N VAL A 182 12.74 2.77 -11.22
CA VAL A 182 11.79 3.33 -12.20
C VAL A 182 12.10 2.91 -13.63
N ASN A 183 13.39 2.78 -13.98
CA ASN A 183 13.79 2.34 -15.32
C ASN A 183 13.55 0.84 -15.57
N LEU A 184 13.50 0.04 -14.52
CA LEU A 184 13.29 -1.42 -14.63
C LEU A 184 11.83 -1.82 -14.73
N ILE A 185 10.91 -1.01 -14.18
CA ILE A 185 9.49 -1.33 -14.18
C ILE A 185 8.83 -0.93 -15.50
N PRO A 186 7.92 -1.76 -16.06
CA PRO A 186 7.14 -1.41 -17.23
C PRO A 186 6.23 -0.20 -16.96
N ASP A 187 6.07 0.66 -17.96
CA ASP A 187 5.12 1.78 -17.96
C ASP A 187 5.27 2.77 -16.79
N SER A 188 6.39 2.71 -16.05
CA SER A 188 6.64 3.51 -14.84
C SER A 188 5.53 3.33 -13.77
N ASP A 189 4.96 2.15 -13.68
CA ASP A 189 3.92 1.79 -12.73
C ASP A 189 4.53 1.65 -11.32
N PHE A 190 4.44 2.70 -10.50
CA PHE A 190 5.04 2.75 -9.17
C PHE A 190 4.45 1.69 -8.20
N GLU A 191 3.26 1.16 -8.49
CA GLU A 191 2.67 0.06 -7.71
C GLU A 191 3.50 -1.23 -7.80
N ARG A 192 4.41 -1.31 -8.75
CA ARG A 192 5.37 -2.42 -8.91
C ARG A 192 6.68 -2.23 -8.14
N VAL A 193 6.82 -1.14 -7.41
CA VAL A 193 7.95 -0.91 -6.52
C VAL A 193 7.53 -1.22 -5.09
N ARG A 194 8.13 -2.24 -4.50
CA ARG A 194 7.92 -2.60 -3.09
C ARG A 194 9.02 -2.00 -2.22
N MET A 195 8.67 -1.62 -1.00
CA MET A 195 9.63 -1.14 -0.02
C MET A 195 9.63 -2.07 1.20
N VAL A 196 10.79 -2.62 1.52
CA VAL A 196 10.97 -3.50 2.68
C VAL A 196 12.02 -2.91 3.60
N LYS A 197 11.62 -2.62 4.84
CA LYS A 197 12.52 -2.10 5.86
C LYS A 197 13.40 -3.23 6.41
N SER A 198 14.70 -3.00 6.50
CA SER A 198 15.61 -3.84 7.29
C SER A 198 15.68 -3.33 8.72
N GLY A 199 15.67 -4.23 9.70
CA GLY A 199 15.95 -3.90 11.10
C GLY A 199 17.40 -3.51 11.37
N GLU A 200 18.30 -3.75 10.42
CA GLU A 200 19.73 -3.48 10.52
C GLU A 200 20.23 -2.64 9.33
N GLY A 201 21.26 -1.84 9.59
CA GLY A 201 21.94 -1.04 8.56
C GLY A 201 21.53 0.43 8.61
N THR A 202 22.10 1.17 7.67
CA THR A 202 21.86 2.59 7.46
C THR A 202 21.19 2.81 6.10
N PRO A 203 20.61 3.98 5.83
CA PRO A 203 20.03 4.28 4.51
C PRO A 203 21.02 4.10 3.35
N GLU A 204 22.34 4.29 3.59
CA GLU A 204 23.40 4.06 2.61
C GLU A 204 23.58 2.57 2.26
N SER A 205 23.12 1.66 3.12
CA SER A 205 23.16 0.21 2.87
C SER A 205 21.95 -0.32 2.10
N SER A 206 20.97 0.53 1.76
CA SER A 206 19.81 0.18 0.96
C SER A 206 20.22 -0.42 -0.39
N LYS A 207 19.43 -1.38 -0.88
CA LYS A 207 19.75 -2.11 -2.12
C LYS A 207 18.48 -2.28 -2.95
N LEU A 208 18.65 -2.23 -4.26
CA LEU A 208 17.63 -2.61 -5.22
C LEU A 208 17.69 -4.11 -5.48
N ILE A 209 16.59 -4.80 -5.27
CA ILE A 209 16.38 -6.21 -5.60
C ILE A 209 15.49 -6.28 -6.84
N LYS A 210 15.96 -6.90 -7.92
CA LYS A 210 15.18 -7.13 -9.14
C LYS A 210 14.28 -8.35 -8.93
N GLY A 211 13.17 -8.15 -8.21
CA GLY A 211 12.28 -9.17 -7.73
C GLY A 211 11.57 -8.77 -6.44
N ILE A 212 11.18 -9.77 -5.64
CA ILE A 212 10.36 -9.56 -4.44
C ILE A 212 11.01 -10.16 -3.19
N ILE A 213 10.77 -9.50 -2.05
CA ILE A 213 11.12 -9.99 -0.71
C ILE A 213 9.84 -10.36 0.04
N ILE A 214 9.75 -11.60 0.52
CA ILE A 214 8.66 -12.08 1.35
C ILE A 214 9.18 -12.17 2.79
N GLN A 215 8.53 -11.44 3.70
CA GLN A 215 8.85 -11.46 5.14
C GLN A 215 8.15 -12.64 5.81
N LYS A 216 8.69 -13.83 5.61
CA LYS A 216 8.18 -15.08 6.19
C LYS A 216 9.32 -16.08 6.34
N GLY A 217 9.21 -16.91 7.39
CA GLY A 217 10.14 -18.01 7.65
C GLY A 217 9.92 -19.21 6.74
N LEU A 218 10.84 -20.18 6.83
CA LEU A 218 10.71 -21.45 6.15
C LEU A 218 9.54 -22.26 6.74
N ALA A 219 8.78 -22.93 5.89
CA ALA A 219 7.75 -23.85 6.34
C ALA A 219 8.33 -25.07 7.11
N LEU A 220 9.52 -25.53 6.70
CA LEU A 220 10.31 -26.57 7.37
C LEU A 220 11.78 -26.20 7.33
N GLU A 221 12.53 -26.46 8.42
CA GLU A 221 13.97 -26.14 8.50
C GLU A 221 14.84 -26.84 7.43
N ARG A 222 14.41 -27.98 6.94
CA ARG A 222 15.10 -28.77 5.91
C ARG A 222 14.74 -28.36 4.46
N MET A 223 13.90 -27.34 4.28
CA MET A 223 13.68 -26.75 2.96
C MET A 223 14.97 -26.17 2.38
N PRO A 224 15.13 -26.19 1.05
CA PRO A 224 16.27 -25.56 0.39
C PRO A 224 16.35 -24.07 0.76
N ARG A 225 17.48 -23.62 1.30
CA ARG A 225 17.69 -22.21 1.65
C ARG A 225 18.20 -21.36 0.48
N LYS A 226 18.71 -22.01 -0.55
CA LYS A 226 19.20 -21.37 -1.78
C LYS A 226 18.86 -22.24 -2.97
N LEU A 227 18.28 -21.63 -3.97
CA LEU A 227 18.04 -22.23 -5.28
C LEU A 227 18.46 -21.25 -6.35
N SER A 228 18.99 -21.76 -7.47
CA SER A 228 19.39 -20.97 -8.63
C SER A 228 18.58 -21.40 -9.85
N ALA A 229 18.27 -20.47 -10.73
CA ALA A 229 17.59 -20.71 -12.02
C ALA A 229 16.41 -21.70 -11.92
N SER A 230 15.39 -21.35 -11.15
CA SER A 230 14.31 -22.28 -10.80
C SER A 230 12.97 -21.86 -11.39
N LYS A 231 12.11 -22.85 -11.67
CA LYS A 231 10.72 -22.64 -12.07
C LYS A 231 9.85 -22.45 -10.82
N VAL A 232 8.97 -21.47 -10.89
CA VAL A 232 8.08 -21.07 -9.79
C VAL A 232 6.65 -21.38 -10.15
N LEU A 233 5.93 -22.03 -9.26
CA LEU A 233 4.48 -22.23 -9.31
C LEU A 233 3.84 -21.38 -8.22
N VAL A 234 2.82 -20.61 -8.58
CA VAL A 234 2.06 -19.79 -7.62
C VAL A 234 0.61 -20.22 -7.65
N LEU A 235 0.09 -20.59 -6.47
CA LEU A 235 -1.23 -21.15 -6.28
C LEU A 235 -2.11 -20.22 -5.43
N SER A 236 -3.39 -20.13 -5.79
CA SER A 236 -4.43 -19.56 -4.93
C SER A 236 -5.27 -20.64 -4.24
N CYS A 237 -5.05 -21.91 -4.59
CA CYS A 237 -5.73 -23.05 -4.01
C CYS A 237 -4.87 -23.76 -2.95
N PRO A 238 -5.49 -24.43 -1.96
CA PRO A 238 -4.78 -25.21 -0.96
C PRO A 238 -4.16 -26.48 -1.57
N ILE A 239 -3.08 -26.96 -0.95
CA ILE A 239 -2.54 -28.30 -1.18
C ILE A 239 -2.84 -29.12 0.09
N GLU A 240 -4.11 -29.33 0.35
CA GLU A 240 -4.62 -30.11 1.49
C GLU A 240 -5.89 -30.86 1.11
N LEU A 241 -6.31 -31.75 1.96
CA LEU A 241 -7.59 -32.42 1.78
C LEU A 241 -8.72 -31.41 1.99
N GLU A 242 -9.57 -31.24 0.99
CA GLU A 242 -10.75 -30.41 1.13
C GLU A 242 -11.71 -31.03 2.15
N ASN A 243 -11.97 -30.31 3.23
CA ASN A 243 -13.07 -30.64 4.12
C ASN A 243 -14.38 -30.46 3.32
N THR A 244 -15.16 -31.53 3.22
CA THR A 244 -16.47 -31.48 2.57
C THR A 244 -17.31 -30.38 3.20
N LYS A 245 -17.85 -29.47 2.40
CA LYS A 245 -18.74 -28.36 2.84
C LYS A 245 -20.05 -28.86 3.49
N VAL A 246 -20.30 -30.14 3.43
CA VAL A 246 -21.41 -30.84 4.07
C VAL A 246 -20.81 -31.66 5.22
N SER A 247 -21.26 -31.41 6.45
CA SER A 247 -20.91 -32.25 7.59
C SER A 247 -21.46 -33.66 7.36
N SER A 248 -20.64 -34.53 6.79
CA SER A 248 -20.95 -35.96 6.65
C SER A 248 -20.30 -36.66 7.84
N GLU A 249 -21.11 -37.20 8.71
CA GLU A 249 -20.62 -38.13 9.74
C GLU A 249 -20.39 -39.49 9.08
N ILE A 250 -19.13 -39.92 9.03
CA ILE A 250 -18.77 -41.27 8.58
C ILE A 250 -18.63 -42.12 9.82
N GLU A 251 -19.56 -43.04 10.00
CA GLU A 251 -19.50 -44.02 11.08
C GLU A 251 -18.54 -45.15 10.69
N ILE A 252 -17.37 -45.18 11.31
CA ILE A 252 -16.34 -46.22 11.11
C ILE A 252 -16.53 -47.24 12.21
N SER A 253 -16.96 -48.44 11.84
CA SER A 253 -17.31 -49.52 12.81
C SER A 253 -16.26 -50.62 12.88
N THR A 254 -15.33 -50.72 11.92
CA THR A 254 -14.30 -51.77 11.89
C THR A 254 -12.91 -51.20 11.66
N PRO A 255 -11.84 -51.87 12.17
CA PRO A 255 -10.45 -51.45 11.93
C PRO A 255 -10.08 -51.37 10.43
N GLU A 256 -10.61 -52.29 9.63
CA GLU A 256 -10.34 -52.34 8.18
C GLU A 256 -10.95 -51.15 7.44
N GLN A 257 -12.11 -50.64 7.90
CA GLN A 257 -12.70 -49.42 7.37
C GLN A 257 -11.89 -48.21 7.73
N TYR A 258 -11.31 -48.18 8.94
CA TYR A 258 -10.43 -47.11 9.36
C TYR A 258 -9.13 -47.03 8.54
N GLU A 259 -8.48 -48.20 8.33
CA GLU A 259 -7.30 -48.32 7.49
C GLU A 259 -7.59 -47.88 6.04
N ALA A 260 -8.71 -48.32 5.47
CA ALA A 260 -9.11 -47.97 4.12
C ALA A 260 -9.39 -46.44 3.98
N PHE A 261 -9.89 -45.79 5.01
CA PHE A 261 -10.11 -44.35 5.02
C PHE A 261 -8.77 -43.59 5.04
N ILE A 262 -7.85 -43.98 5.92
CA ILE A 262 -6.50 -43.39 5.97
C ILE A 262 -5.77 -43.56 4.62
N ASP A 263 -5.82 -44.77 4.06
CA ASP A 263 -5.22 -45.08 2.76
C ASP A 263 -5.82 -44.21 1.64
N ALA A 264 -7.11 -43.91 1.67
CA ALA A 264 -7.78 -43.04 0.69
C ALA A 264 -7.33 -41.60 0.84
N GLU A 265 -7.22 -41.08 2.07
CA GLU A 265 -6.69 -39.73 2.32
C GLU A 265 -5.24 -39.61 1.87
N GLU A 266 -4.41 -40.62 2.17
CA GLU A 266 -3.00 -40.61 1.79
C GLU A 266 -2.83 -40.63 0.28
N LYS A 267 -3.63 -41.39 -0.45
CA LYS A 267 -3.66 -41.42 -1.92
C LYS A 267 -4.10 -40.07 -2.52
N GLN A 268 -5.06 -39.39 -1.90
CA GLN A 268 -5.49 -38.09 -2.35
C GLN A 268 -4.36 -37.04 -2.23
N ILE A 269 -3.73 -36.96 -1.04
CA ILE A 269 -2.60 -36.05 -0.85
C ILE A 269 -1.44 -36.41 -1.79
N GLN A 270 -1.13 -37.69 -1.96
CA GLN A 270 -0.07 -38.12 -2.85
C GLN A 270 -0.37 -37.70 -4.30
N SER A 271 -1.62 -37.77 -4.74
CA SER A 271 -2.05 -37.30 -6.06
C SER A 271 -1.81 -35.79 -6.23
N LEU A 272 -2.08 -34.95 -5.21
CA LEU A 272 -1.82 -33.52 -5.25
C LEU A 272 -0.30 -33.24 -5.31
N ILE A 273 0.49 -33.96 -4.53
CA ILE A 273 1.95 -33.88 -4.53
C ILE A 273 2.51 -34.23 -5.93
N ASP A 274 2.01 -35.31 -6.52
CA ASP A 274 2.47 -35.78 -7.81
C ASP A 274 2.13 -34.79 -8.93
N LYS A 275 0.98 -34.14 -8.90
CA LYS A 275 0.62 -33.05 -9.84
C LYS A 275 1.62 -31.90 -9.75
N VAL A 276 1.98 -31.46 -8.55
CA VAL A 276 2.98 -30.41 -8.36
C VAL A 276 4.35 -30.84 -8.89
N LYS A 277 4.79 -32.07 -8.57
CA LYS A 277 6.06 -32.61 -9.07
C LYS A 277 6.10 -32.74 -10.60
N GLN A 278 5.00 -33.18 -11.21
CA GLN A 278 4.86 -33.32 -12.67
C GLN A 278 4.89 -31.98 -13.39
N SER A 279 4.46 -30.88 -12.75
CA SER A 279 4.58 -29.53 -13.33
C SER A 279 6.05 -29.12 -13.59
N GLY A 280 7.00 -29.75 -12.87
CA GLY A 280 8.41 -29.40 -12.93
C GLY A 280 8.79 -28.13 -12.15
N ALA A 281 7.93 -27.66 -11.26
CA ALA A 281 8.23 -26.54 -10.38
C ALA A 281 9.25 -26.95 -9.30
N GLN A 282 10.22 -26.09 -9.06
CA GLN A 282 11.23 -26.24 -7.98
C GLN A 282 10.93 -25.33 -6.80
N VAL A 283 10.06 -24.36 -7.00
CA VAL A 283 9.58 -23.41 -6.01
C VAL A 283 8.06 -23.34 -6.09
N VAL A 284 7.39 -23.48 -4.97
CA VAL A 284 5.93 -23.46 -4.86
C VAL A 284 5.52 -22.44 -3.80
N PHE A 285 4.69 -21.50 -4.19
CA PHE A 285 4.01 -20.57 -3.29
C PHE A 285 2.51 -20.83 -3.34
N SER A 286 1.85 -20.86 -2.18
CA SER A 286 0.40 -20.94 -2.11
C SER A 286 -0.16 -19.86 -1.20
N ALA A 287 -1.22 -19.18 -1.64
CA ALA A 287 -1.99 -18.27 -0.80
C ALA A 287 -2.69 -19.02 0.34
N GLU A 288 -3.04 -20.26 0.08
CA GLU A 288 -3.72 -21.13 1.03
C GLU A 288 -2.75 -22.11 1.72
N ALA A 289 -3.26 -22.94 2.61
CA ALA A 289 -2.48 -23.89 3.38
C ALA A 289 -1.89 -25.01 2.49
N ILE A 290 -0.74 -25.52 2.92
CA ILE A 290 -0.12 -26.74 2.37
C ILE A 290 -0.03 -27.78 3.50
N ASP A 291 -0.56 -28.97 3.26
CA ASP A 291 -0.50 -30.09 4.22
C ASP A 291 0.96 -30.42 4.60
N GLN A 292 1.19 -30.74 5.86
CA GLN A 292 2.54 -31.05 6.35
C GLN A 292 3.17 -32.25 5.63
N ARG A 293 2.39 -33.25 5.25
CA ARG A 293 2.86 -34.41 4.48
C ARG A 293 3.38 -33.98 3.11
N ALA A 294 2.67 -33.03 2.47
CA ALA A 294 3.10 -32.43 1.20
C ALA A 294 4.39 -31.61 1.37
N LEU A 295 4.48 -30.77 2.41
CA LEU A 295 5.69 -30.01 2.72
C LEU A 295 6.91 -30.92 2.95
N HIS A 296 6.74 -32.03 3.67
CA HIS A 296 7.80 -33.01 3.86
C HIS A 296 8.24 -33.67 2.55
N SER A 297 7.28 -34.08 1.71
CA SER A 297 7.56 -34.68 0.41
C SER A 297 8.25 -33.72 -0.57
N PHE A 298 7.91 -32.43 -0.52
CA PHE A 298 8.58 -31.39 -1.31
C PHE A 298 10.01 -31.17 -0.82
N ALA A 299 10.22 -31.04 0.48
CA ALA A 299 11.55 -30.89 1.05
C ALA A 299 12.47 -32.06 0.70
N ASP A 300 11.97 -33.31 0.81
CA ASP A 300 12.73 -34.50 0.45
C ASP A 300 13.07 -34.58 -1.06
N SER A 301 12.24 -33.93 -1.89
CA SER A 301 12.47 -33.82 -3.33
C SER A 301 13.30 -32.58 -3.73
N GLY A 302 13.78 -31.79 -2.76
CA GLY A 302 14.52 -30.56 -3.01
C GLY A 302 13.67 -29.40 -3.56
N ILE A 303 12.35 -29.48 -3.43
CA ILE A 303 11.42 -28.43 -3.84
C ILE A 303 11.19 -27.49 -2.66
N PHE A 304 11.36 -26.20 -2.87
CA PHE A 304 10.99 -25.18 -1.91
C PHE A 304 9.48 -24.98 -1.93
N ALA A 305 8.80 -25.03 -0.79
CA ALA A 305 7.38 -24.78 -0.71
C ALA A 305 7.02 -23.89 0.48
N LEU A 306 6.15 -22.90 0.25
CA LEU A 306 5.64 -21.99 1.27
C LEU A 306 4.15 -21.75 1.07
N GLY A 307 3.34 -22.13 2.05
CA GLY A 307 1.89 -21.90 2.04
C GLY A 307 1.45 -20.78 2.98
N GLY A 308 0.19 -20.39 2.85
CA GLY A 308 -0.45 -19.39 3.69
C GLY A 308 0.18 -18.01 3.55
N ILE A 309 0.64 -17.62 2.37
CA ILE A 309 1.02 -16.23 2.06
C ILE A 309 -0.26 -15.45 1.74
N GLU A 310 -0.28 -14.16 2.06
CA GLU A 310 -1.43 -13.33 1.70
C GLU A 310 -1.63 -13.29 0.18
N ARG A 311 -2.88 -13.33 -0.27
CA ARG A 311 -3.20 -13.33 -1.71
C ARG A 311 -2.52 -12.18 -2.49
N PRO A 312 -2.48 -10.93 -2.00
CA PRO A 312 -1.75 -9.86 -2.67
C PRO A 312 -0.25 -10.16 -2.84
N ILE A 313 0.38 -10.81 -1.86
CA ILE A 313 1.78 -11.21 -1.95
C ILE A 313 1.95 -12.33 -2.99
N ALA A 314 1.00 -13.27 -3.09
CA ALA A 314 1.02 -14.30 -4.12
C ALA A 314 0.88 -13.71 -5.52
N GLU A 315 0.01 -12.72 -5.70
CA GLU A 315 -0.14 -11.96 -6.95
C GLU A 315 1.15 -11.21 -7.31
N ASP A 316 1.78 -10.57 -6.34
CA ASP A 316 3.09 -9.91 -6.51
C ASP A 316 4.20 -10.90 -6.90
N VAL A 317 4.25 -12.08 -6.28
CA VAL A 317 5.22 -13.14 -6.65
C VAL A 317 4.98 -13.61 -8.08
N ALA A 318 3.73 -13.84 -8.46
CA ALA A 318 3.37 -14.25 -9.81
C ALA A 318 3.78 -13.18 -10.84
N MET A 319 3.50 -11.91 -10.54
CA MET A 319 3.88 -10.77 -11.38
C MET A 319 5.40 -10.62 -11.48
N ALA A 320 6.12 -10.79 -10.35
CA ALA A 320 7.57 -10.68 -10.32
C ALA A 320 8.26 -11.72 -11.22
N CYS A 321 7.84 -12.97 -11.18
CA CYS A 321 8.48 -14.07 -11.90
C CYS A 321 7.82 -14.42 -13.26
N GLY A 322 6.81 -13.66 -13.68
CA GLY A 322 6.07 -13.92 -14.91
C GLY A 322 5.21 -15.19 -14.87
N ALA A 323 4.88 -15.70 -13.67
CA ALA A 323 3.95 -16.81 -13.47
C ALA A 323 2.49 -16.33 -13.61
N LYS A 324 1.58 -17.29 -13.79
CA LYS A 324 0.14 -17.05 -13.60
C LYS A 324 -0.28 -17.63 -12.28
N LEU A 325 -1.11 -16.90 -11.53
CA LEU A 325 -1.73 -17.41 -10.33
C LEU A 325 -2.72 -18.53 -10.71
N CYS A 326 -2.50 -19.73 -10.19
CA CYS A 326 -3.30 -20.91 -10.51
C CYS A 326 -4.37 -21.13 -9.44
N ASP A 327 -5.62 -21.16 -9.88
CA ASP A 327 -6.76 -21.49 -9.01
C ASP A 327 -6.95 -23.02 -8.88
N HIS A 328 -6.38 -23.82 -9.81
CA HIS A 328 -6.44 -25.27 -9.80
C HIS A 328 -5.09 -25.89 -10.17
N LEU A 329 -4.73 -27.00 -9.48
CA LEU A 329 -3.47 -27.70 -9.71
C LEU A 329 -3.34 -28.31 -11.12
N ASP A 330 -4.46 -28.55 -11.81
CA ASP A 330 -4.45 -29.11 -13.17
C ASP A 330 -3.86 -28.15 -14.20
N ASP A 331 -3.90 -26.83 -13.92
CA ASP A 331 -3.35 -25.77 -14.80
C ASP A 331 -1.87 -25.47 -14.51
N SER A 332 -1.27 -26.17 -13.55
CA SER A 332 0.08 -25.88 -13.02
C SER A 332 1.18 -25.87 -14.07
N SER A 333 1.11 -26.78 -15.06
CA SER A 333 2.16 -26.93 -16.08
C SER A 333 2.29 -25.73 -17.05
N ASN A 334 1.21 -24.98 -17.25
CA ASN A 334 1.16 -23.85 -18.19
C ASN A 334 1.32 -22.48 -17.52
N SER A 335 1.51 -22.46 -16.20
CA SER A 335 1.45 -21.27 -15.37
C SER A 335 2.75 -20.95 -14.65
N LEU A 336 3.84 -21.64 -15.03
CA LEU A 336 5.14 -21.51 -14.38
C LEU A 336 5.82 -20.20 -14.74
N GLY A 337 6.38 -19.54 -13.72
CA GLY A 337 7.33 -18.47 -13.88
C GLY A 337 8.79 -18.92 -13.73
N GLN A 338 9.71 -17.98 -13.82
CA GLN A 338 11.14 -18.23 -13.67
C GLN A 338 11.77 -17.23 -12.69
N ILE A 339 12.73 -17.71 -11.92
CA ILE A 339 13.58 -16.87 -11.05
C ILE A 339 15.05 -17.20 -11.31
N SER A 340 15.91 -16.20 -11.16
CA SER A 340 17.37 -16.37 -11.21
C SER A 340 17.90 -16.95 -9.92
N SER A 341 17.37 -16.55 -8.78
CA SER A 341 17.73 -17.09 -7.48
C SER A 341 16.62 -16.98 -6.45
N LEU A 342 16.60 -17.93 -5.51
CA LEU A 342 15.87 -17.86 -4.25
C LEU A 342 16.89 -17.94 -3.13
N THR A 343 16.80 -17.04 -2.16
CA THR A 343 17.67 -17.07 -0.97
C THR A 343 16.82 -16.80 0.28
N HIS A 344 16.89 -17.71 1.24
CA HIS A 344 16.37 -17.49 2.59
C HIS A 344 17.44 -16.84 3.45
N LYS A 345 17.10 -15.74 4.13
CA LYS A 345 17.92 -15.07 5.14
C LYS A 345 17.18 -15.05 6.47
N ARG A 346 17.92 -15.35 7.53
CA ARG A 346 17.47 -15.21 8.91
C ARG A 346 18.42 -14.23 9.60
N LEU A 347 17.84 -13.14 10.11
CA LEU A 347 18.54 -12.09 10.84
C LEU A 347 18.02 -12.11 12.28
N GLU A 348 18.94 -12.21 13.24
CA GLU A 348 18.60 -12.16 14.66
C GLU A 348 18.89 -10.75 15.17
N ASN A 349 17.83 -9.99 15.44
CA ASN A 349 17.90 -8.62 15.93
C ASN A 349 17.50 -8.57 17.40
N THR A 350 17.78 -7.44 18.06
CA THR A 350 17.36 -7.19 19.45
C THR A 350 15.85 -7.26 19.66
N ASP A 351 15.07 -7.01 18.61
CA ASP A 351 13.60 -6.98 18.61
C ASP A 351 12.96 -8.32 18.19
N GLY A 352 13.78 -9.32 17.80
CA GLY A 352 13.29 -10.63 17.38
C GLY A 352 14.04 -11.23 16.19
N VAL A 353 13.51 -12.32 15.66
CA VAL A 353 14.02 -12.99 14.47
C VAL A 353 13.28 -12.47 13.24
N ASP A 354 14.01 -11.88 12.30
CA ASP A 354 13.51 -11.45 11.00
C ASP A 354 13.93 -12.47 9.93
N GLU A 355 12.95 -13.18 9.41
CA GLU A 355 13.16 -14.17 8.35
C GLU A 355 12.61 -13.66 7.02
N ARG A 356 13.42 -13.79 5.97
CA ARG A 356 13.10 -13.27 4.64
C ARG A 356 13.44 -14.25 3.55
N ILE A 357 12.55 -14.35 2.60
CA ILE A 357 12.74 -15.07 1.35
C ILE A 357 12.91 -14.04 0.25
N ILE A 358 14.08 -14.03 -0.36
CA ILE A 358 14.44 -13.10 -1.43
C ILE A 358 14.35 -13.86 -2.75
N LEU A 359 13.50 -13.40 -3.65
CA LEU A 359 13.35 -13.91 -5.01
C LEU A 359 13.94 -12.90 -5.98
N GLU A 360 15.00 -13.25 -6.66
CA GLU A 360 15.61 -12.45 -7.73
C GLU A 360 15.23 -13.03 -9.08
N VAL A 361 14.72 -12.20 -9.96
CA VAL A 361 14.30 -12.59 -11.31
C VAL A 361 15.30 -12.13 -12.36
N GLY A 362 15.83 -10.93 -12.21
CA GLY A 362 16.77 -10.31 -13.15
C GLY A 362 16.15 -9.14 -13.92
N GLU A 363 16.60 -8.92 -15.14
CA GLU A 363 16.21 -7.73 -15.94
C GLU A 363 14.72 -7.71 -16.35
N GLU A 364 14.07 -8.87 -16.39
CA GLU A 364 12.65 -9.01 -16.76
C GLU A 364 11.73 -9.04 -15.52
N ALA A 365 12.20 -8.58 -14.39
CA ALA A 365 11.40 -8.57 -13.17
C ALA A 365 10.18 -7.67 -13.34
N GLY A 366 8.99 -8.24 -13.17
CA GLY A 366 7.74 -7.47 -13.19
C GLY A 366 7.54 -6.58 -11.97
N ILE A 367 8.30 -6.83 -10.89
CA ILE A 367 8.30 -6.08 -9.62
C ILE A 367 9.75 -5.92 -9.16
N VAL A 368 10.04 -4.79 -8.53
CA VAL A 368 11.32 -4.53 -7.88
C VAL A 368 11.12 -4.16 -6.41
N THR A 369 12.11 -4.46 -5.57
CA THR A 369 12.06 -4.17 -4.13
C THR A 369 13.27 -3.34 -3.70
N ILE A 370 13.02 -2.30 -2.92
CA ILE A 370 14.06 -1.44 -2.30
C ILE A 370 14.10 -1.72 -0.81
#